data_f8fe24ccdedd253f750cbea7dd1e0b11
#
_entry.id   f8fe24ccdedd253f750cbea7dd1e0b11
#
_cell.length_a   1.000
_cell.length_b   1.000
_cell.length_c   1.000
_cell.angle_alpha   90.00
_cell.angle_beta   90.00
_cell.angle_gamma   90.00
#
_symmetry.space_group_name_H-M   'P 1'
#
loop_
_entity.id
_entity.type
_entity.pdbx_description
1 polymer ?
#
loop_
_entity_poly.entity_id
_entity_poly.type
_entity_poly.pdbx_seq_one_letter_code
_entity_poly.pdbx_strand_id
1 'polypeptide(L)'
;MRRLALSAAAAAALLASLPAAAEEVGRVGVDWVGNDIVVEAISDPKVEGVTCHVSYFDRSVIDRLQKGNWFEDPSNTAIACNQTGPISVGDIDLSADGEEVFKQGVSLIWKKQVVTRIYDRKHETLVYLAHTRQVQEGSAKMSMSTVPLYGQEVAWKNGKP
;
A
#
# COMPACT_ATOMS: atom_id res chain seq x y z
N MET A 1 -15.71 -59.88 -16.21
CA MET A 1 -15.46 -59.03 -15.05
C MET A 1 -14.67 -57.81 -15.51
N ARG A 2 -15.35 -56.70 -15.77
CA ARG A 2 -14.74 -55.44 -16.23
C ARG A 2 -14.50 -54.54 -15.00
N ARG A 3 -13.26 -54.23 -14.71
CA ARG A 3 -12.88 -53.28 -13.66
C ARG A 3 -12.92 -51.87 -14.26
N LEU A 4 -13.86 -51.07 -13.80
CA LEU A 4 -13.92 -49.62 -14.06
C LEU A 4 -12.88 -48.94 -13.14
N ALA A 5 -11.89 -48.27 -13.75
CA ALA A 5 -10.98 -47.38 -13.05
C ALA A 5 -11.61 -45.99 -13.01
N LEU A 6 -11.95 -45.52 -11.81
CA LEU A 6 -12.32 -44.13 -11.58
C LEU A 6 -11.04 -43.27 -11.52
N SER A 7 -10.86 -42.42 -12.51
CA SER A 7 -9.83 -41.38 -12.49
C SER A 7 -10.35 -40.18 -11.73
N ALA A 8 -9.83 -39.92 -10.53
CA ALA A 8 -10.10 -38.71 -9.78
C ALA A 8 -9.22 -37.59 -10.36
N ALA A 9 -9.83 -36.65 -11.06
CA ALA A 9 -9.17 -35.42 -11.50
C ALA A 9 -9.10 -34.47 -10.31
N ALA A 10 -7.91 -34.26 -9.76
CA ALA A 10 -7.64 -33.21 -8.76
C ALA A 10 -7.60 -31.87 -9.46
N ALA A 11 -8.63 -31.06 -9.27
CA ALA A 11 -8.63 -29.66 -9.69
C ALA A 11 -7.74 -28.85 -8.73
N ALA A 12 -6.53 -28.52 -9.17
CA ALA A 12 -5.66 -27.58 -8.49
C ALA A 12 -6.22 -26.18 -8.68
N ALA A 13 -6.85 -25.60 -7.66
CA ALA A 13 -7.25 -24.21 -7.63
C ALA A 13 -5.98 -23.35 -7.54
N LEU A 14 -5.59 -22.73 -8.66
CA LEU A 14 -4.61 -21.66 -8.69
C LEU A 14 -5.26 -20.43 -8.01
N LEU A 15 -4.89 -20.19 -6.78
CA LEU A 15 -5.14 -18.91 -6.10
C LEU A 15 -4.25 -17.85 -6.78
N ALA A 16 -4.77 -17.21 -7.83
CA ALA A 16 -4.16 -16.03 -8.39
C ALA A 16 -4.25 -14.93 -7.33
N SER A 17 -3.10 -14.52 -6.78
CA SER A 17 -3.02 -13.31 -5.96
C SER A 17 -3.38 -12.13 -6.86
N LEU A 18 -4.55 -11.55 -6.64
CA LEU A 18 -4.94 -10.31 -7.28
C LEU A 18 -3.97 -9.22 -6.82
N PRO A 19 -3.53 -8.31 -7.74
CA PRO A 19 -2.73 -7.17 -7.33
C PRO A 19 -3.53 -6.37 -6.29
N ALA A 20 -2.85 -5.92 -5.23
CA ALA A 20 -3.45 -5.05 -4.23
C ALA A 20 -3.94 -3.77 -4.92
N ALA A 21 -5.25 -3.66 -5.11
CA ALA A 21 -5.88 -2.45 -5.62
C ALA A 21 -6.15 -1.52 -4.43
N ALA A 22 -5.90 -0.21 -4.60
CA ALA A 22 -6.37 0.76 -3.63
C ALA A 22 -7.88 0.89 -3.76
N GLU A 23 -8.55 0.92 -2.62
CA GLU A 23 -9.99 1.12 -2.52
C GLU A 23 -10.25 2.49 -1.90
N GLU A 24 -11.04 3.34 -2.58
CA GLU A 24 -11.47 4.61 -2.00
C GLU A 24 -12.42 4.33 -0.83
N VAL A 25 -11.97 4.69 0.38
CA VAL A 25 -12.74 4.53 1.61
C VAL A 25 -13.66 5.72 1.83
N GLY A 26 -13.22 6.90 1.40
CA GLY A 26 -14.00 8.11 1.56
C GLY A 26 -13.36 9.34 0.93
N ARG A 27 -14.21 10.37 0.82
CA ARG A 27 -13.85 11.65 0.22
C ARG A 27 -14.47 12.77 1.05
N VAL A 28 -13.65 13.75 1.42
CA VAL A 28 -14.07 14.89 2.24
C VAL A 28 -13.84 16.18 1.47
N GLY A 29 -14.91 16.90 1.14
CA GLY A 29 -14.84 18.22 0.52
C GLY A 29 -14.22 19.24 1.48
N VAL A 30 -13.23 20.00 1.03
CA VAL A 30 -12.53 21.00 1.87
C VAL A 30 -12.86 22.42 1.48
N ASP A 31 -13.37 22.64 0.27
CA ASP A 31 -13.80 23.97 -0.19
C ASP A 31 -14.92 23.91 -1.23
N TRP A 32 -15.44 25.07 -1.59
CA TRP A 32 -16.53 25.23 -2.56
C TRP A 32 -16.09 25.15 -4.03
N VAL A 33 -14.77 25.13 -4.32
CA VAL A 33 -14.21 24.95 -5.66
C VAL A 33 -14.00 23.48 -6.03
N GLY A 34 -14.31 22.56 -5.12
CA GLY A 34 -14.27 21.13 -5.36
C GLY A 34 -12.89 20.50 -5.15
N ASN A 35 -12.09 21.06 -4.22
CA ASN A 35 -10.91 20.38 -3.70
C ASN A 35 -11.34 19.42 -2.58
N ASP A 36 -10.88 18.18 -2.67
CA ASP A 36 -11.24 17.12 -1.74
C ASP A 36 -10.01 16.49 -1.10
N ILE A 37 -10.20 15.94 0.09
CA ILE A 37 -9.27 14.96 0.65
C ILE A 37 -9.84 13.58 0.35
N VAL A 38 -9.06 12.77 -0.35
CA VAL A 38 -9.38 11.37 -0.64
C VAL A 38 -8.65 10.48 0.35
N VAL A 39 -9.34 9.44 0.84
CA VAL A 39 -8.76 8.40 1.67
C VAL A 39 -8.89 7.07 0.93
N GLU A 40 -7.76 6.40 0.73
CA GLU A 40 -7.70 5.07 0.12
C GLU A 40 -7.16 4.04 1.11
N ALA A 41 -7.74 2.84 1.12
CA ALA A 41 -7.23 1.68 1.83
C ALA A 41 -6.42 0.82 0.86
N ILE A 42 -5.23 0.41 1.30
CA ILE A 42 -4.31 -0.40 0.50
C ILE A 42 -3.78 -1.53 1.36
N SER A 43 -4.00 -2.77 0.93
CA SER A 43 -3.45 -3.95 1.60
C SER A 43 -2.04 -4.25 1.08
N ASP A 44 -1.14 -4.64 1.98
CA ASP A 44 0.20 -5.06 1.59
C ASP A 44 0.14 -6.40 0.85
N PRO A 45 0.63 -6.50 -0.40
CA PRO A 45 0.52 -7.73 -1.19
C PRO A 45 1.36 -8.89 -0.66
N LYS A 46 2.34 -8.62 0.21
CA LYS A 46 3.23 -9.63 0.80
C LYS A 46 3.06 -9.78 2.31
N VAL A 47 2.24 -8.95 2.93
CA VAL A 47 1.93 -9.01 4.37
C VAL A 47 0.43 -9.02 4.56
N GLU A 48 -0.15 -10.21 4.63
CA GLU A 48 -1.58 -10.36 4.92
C GLU A 48 -1.89 -9.85 6.33
N GLY A 49 -3.08 -9.31 6.53
CA GLY A 49 -3.53 -8.79 7.82
C GLY A 49 -3.01 -7.39 8.15
N VAL A 50 -2.37 -6.69 7.22
CA VAL A 50 -1.99 -5.28 7.34
C VAL A 50 -2.64 -4.46 6.24
N THR A 51 -3.28 -3.36 6.64
CA THR A 51 -3.88 -2.39 5.73
C THR A 51 -3.35 -1.00 6.05
N CYS A 52 -2.95 -0.29 5.01
CA CYS A 52 -2.53 1.12 5.09
C CYS A 52 -3.64 2.01 4.56
N HIS A 53 -4.03 3.03 5.33
CA HIS A 53 -4.88 4.10 4.86
C HIS A 53 -4.00 5.28 4.47
N VAL A 54 -4.17 5.73 3.24
CA VAL A 54 -3.42 6.85 2.69
C VAL A 54 -4.39 7.97 2.34
N SER A 55 -4.11 9.19 2.79
CA SER A 55 -4.90 10.35 2.44
C SER A 55 -4.08 11.39 1.69
N TYR A 56 -4.72 12.03 0.72
CA TYR A 56 -4.11 13.05 -0.13
C TYR A 56 -5.16 14.06 -0.65
N PHE A 57 -4.69 15.22 -1.10
CA PHE A 57 -5.54 16.20 -1.74
C PHE A 57 -5.78 15.84 -3.22
N ASP A 58 -7.05 15.77 -3.61
CA ASP A 58 -7.50 15.73 -4.99
C ASP A 58 -7.99 17.13 -5.37
N ARG A 59 -7.24 17.83 -6.22
CA ARG A 59 -7.55 19.19 -6.63
C ARG A 59 -8.46 19.23 -7.83
N SER A 60 -9.50 20.04 -7.77
CA SER A 60 -10.42 20.22 -8.87
C SER A 60 -9.73 20.81 -10.11
N VAL A 61 -10.32 20.52 -11.28
CA VAL A 61 -9.85 21.08 -12.56
C VAL A 61 -9.90 22.60 -12.54
N ILE A 62 -10.88 23.18 -11.84
CA ILE A 62 -11.05 24.65 -11.70
C ILE A 62 -9.89 25.25 -10.92
N ASP A 63 -9.48 24.64 -9.81
CA ASP A 63 -8.34 25.12 -9.00
C ASP A 63 -7.02 25.03 -9.79
N ARG A 64 -6.82 23.95 -10.57
CA ARG A 64 -5.64 23.79 -11.43
C ARG A 64 -5.58 24.82 -12.55
N LEU A 65 -6.74 25.16 -13.16
CA LEU A 65 -6.86 26.19 -14.21
C LEU A 65 -6.56 27.58 -13.65
N GLN A 66 -7.12 27.93 -12.50
CA GLN A 66 -6.97 29.26 -11.90
C GLN A 66 -5.54 29.55 -11.42
N LYS A 67 -4.85 28.54 -10.90
CA LYS A 67 -3.49 28.67 -10.37
C LYS A 67 -2.38 28.38 -11.40
N GLY A 68 -2.73 27.93 -12.60
CA GLY A 68 -1.75 27.57 -13.64
C GLY A 68 -0.89 26.34 -13.31
N ASN A 69 -1.23 25.61 -12.26
CA ASN A 69 -0.44 24.50 -11.71
C ASN A 69 -0.96 23.14 -12.17
N TRP A 70 -0.86 22.86 -13.47
CA TRP A 70 -1.26 21.57 -14.05
C TRP A 70 -0.45 20.37 -13.56
N PHE A 71 0.76 20.64 -13.05
CA PHE A 71 1.74 19.64 -12.66
C PHE A 71 2.09 19.68 -11.16
N GLU A 72 1.28 20.36 -10.37
CA GLU A 72 1.56 20.47 -8.94
C GLU A 72 1.51 19.08 -8.30
N ASP A 73 2.59 18.74 -7.64
CA ASP A 73 2.75 17.46 -6.93
C ASP A 73 1.77 17.40 -5.75
N PRO A 74 1.00 16.31 -5.60
CA PRO A 74 0.24 16.08 -4.38
C PRO A 74 1.22 15.78 -3.23
N SER A 75 1.86 16.82 -2.75
CA SER A 75 2.98 16.74 -1.82
C SER A 75 2.57 16.51 -0.37
N ASN A 76 1.26 16.44 -0.08
CA ASN A 76 0.73 16.23 1.27
C ASN A 76 0.02 14.88 1.33
N THR A 77 0.78 13.83 1.59
CA THR A 77 0.25 12.49 1.81
C THR A 77 0.46 12.10 3.25
N ALA A 78 -0.59 11.66 3.94
CA ALA A 78 -0.49 11.01 5.22
C ALA A 78 -0.70 9.51 5.06
N ILE A 79 -0.01 8.70 5.87
CA ILE A 79 -0.16 7.25 5.90
C ILE A 79 -0.39 6.76 7.33
N ALA A 80 -1.34 5.83 7.49
CA ALA A 80 -1.58 5.10 8.73
C ALA A 80 -1.77 3.62 8.40
N CYS A 81 -0.83 2.78 8.82
CA CYS A 81 -0.90 1.33 8.63
C CYS A 81 -1.24 0.65 9.94
N ASN A 82 -2.17 -0.28 9.91
CA ASN A 82 -2.63 -1.00 11.09
C ASN A 82 -2.82 -2.48 10.77
N GLN A 83 -2.76 -3.29 11.82
CA GLN A 83 -3.22 -4.66 11.76
C GLN A 83 -4.73 -4.68 11.58
N THR A 84 -5.20 -5.39 10.56
CA THR A 84 -6.63 -5.55 10.24
C THR A 84 -7.07 -7.02 10.21
N GLY A 85 -6.13 -7.94 10.49
CA GLY A 85 -6.36 -9.37 10.54
C GLY A 85 -5.18 -10.13 11.12
N PRO A 86 -5.20 -11.46 11.12
CA PRO A 86 -4.03 -12.28 11.45
C PRO A 86 -2.88 -11.97 10.49
N ILE A 87 -1.67 -11.76 11.05
CA ILE A 87 -0.52 -11.35 10.24
C ILE A 87 0.16 -12.59 9.65
N SER A 88 0.31 -12.59 8.32
CA SER A 88 1.11 -13.59 7.59
C SER A 88 2.10 -12.86 6.69
N VAL A 89 3.41 -13.07 6.94
CA VAL A 89 4.49 -12.43 6.21
C VAL A 89 5.02 -13.37 5.13
N GLY A 90 4.93 -12.94 3.88
CA GLY A 90 5.43 -13.65 2.71
C GLY A 90 6.93 -13.42 2.47
N ASP A 91 7.30 -13.44 1.20
CA ASP A 91 8.69 -13.19 0.76
C ASP A 91 8.93 -11.68 0.65
N ILE A 92 9.23 -11.05 1.78
CA ILE A 92 9.53 -9.62 1.85
C ILE A 92 11.04 -9.37 1.69
N ASP A 93 11.39 -8.18 1.15
CA ASP A 93 12.78 -7.72 1.16
C ASP A 93 13.20 -7.37 2.60
N LEU A 94 14.35 -7.90 3.01
CA LEU A 94 14.93 -7.71 4.34
C LEU A 94 16.12 -6.75 4.32
N SER A 95 16.42 -6.13 3.19
CA SER A 95 17.46 -5.12 3.06
C SER A 95 17.07 -3.82 3.76
N ALA A 96 18.05 -3.00 4.08
CA ALA A 96 17.82 -1.68 4.67
C ALA A 96 17.14 -0.69 3.69
N ASP A 97 17.25 -0.95 2.39
CA ASP A 97 16.62 -0.13 1.35
C ASP A 97 15.11 -0.37 1.25
N GLY A 98 14.65 -1.54 1.73
CA GLY A 98 13.26 -1.93 1.75
C GLY A 98 12.69 -2.22 0.35
N GLU A 99 11.39 -2.38 0.28
CA GLU A 99 10.65 -2.75 -0.94
C GLU A 99 9.49 -1.80 -1.20
N GLU A 100 9.35 -1.33 -2.43
CA GLU A 100 8.14 -0.62 -2.84
C GLU A 100 6.93 -1.56 -2.79
N VAL A 101 5.97 -1.26 -1.93
CA VAL A 101 4.80 -2.10 -1.69
C VAL A 101 3.75 -1.90 -2.78
N PHE A 102 3.61 -0.67 -3.29
CA PHE A 102 2.60 -0.32 -4.27
C PHE A 102 3.24 0.12 -5.58
N LYS A 103 3.26 -0.84 -6.52
CA LYS A 103 3.79 -0.67 -7.87
C LYS A 103 2.67 -0.74 -8.87
N GLN A 104 1.96 0.15 -9.31
CA GLN A 104 1.07 0.13 -10.48
C GLN A 104 -0.43 0.28 -10.26
N GLY A 105 -1.02 1.08 -11.15
CA GLY A 105 -2.42 1.01 -11.56
C GLY A 105 -3.39 1.82 -10.74
N VAL A 106 -2.97 2.36 -9.64
CA VAL A 106 -3.80 3.09 -8.72
C VAL A 106 -3.60 4.56 -8.96
N SER A 107 -4.56 5.29 -9.29
CA SER A 107 -4.66 6.70 -9.65
C SER A 107 -3.40 7.41 -10.21
N LEU A 108 -3.55 8.53 -10.89
CA LEU A 108 -2.45 9.35 -11.45
C LEU A 108 -1.47 9.86 -10.38
N ILE A 109 -1.88 9.85 -9.12
CA ILE A 109 -1.12 10.30 -7.96
C ILE A 109 0.01 9.33 -7.63
N TRP A 110 -0.22 8.02 -7.70
CA TRP A 110 0.78 7.00 -7.39
C TRP A 110 1.94 6.91 -8.38
N LYS A 111 1.86 7.58 -9.52
CA LYS A 111 3.02 7.69 -10.43
C LYS A 111 4.16 8.50 -9.82
N LYS A 112 3.87 9.39 -8.89
CA LYS A 112 4.84 10.29 -8.26
C LYS A 112 5.14 9.95 -6.81
N GLN A 113 4.21 9.29 -6.12
CA GLN A 113 4.38 8.85 -4.74
C GLN A 113 4.58 7.33 -4.67
N VAL A 114 5.35 6.90 -3.70
CA VAL A 114 5.61 5.49 -3.41
C VAL A 114 5.43 5.24 -1.92
N VAL A 115 5.08 4.01 -1.59
CA VAL A 115 5.17 3.51 -0.22
C VAL A 115 6.22 2.42 -0.20
N THR A 116 7.27 2.62 0.58
CA THR A 116 8.33 1.66 0.80
C THR A 116 8.13 0.98 2.14
N ARG A 117 8.14 -0.36 2.15
CA ARG A 117 8.16 -1.15 3.38
C ARG A 117 9.58 -1.51 3.73
N ILE A 118 9.96 -1.31 4.99
CA ILE A 118 11.24 -1.72 5.57
C ILE A 118 10.93 -2.61 6.78
N TYR A 119 11.67 -3.70 6.97
CA TYR A 119 11.55 -4.52 8.17
C TYR A 119 12.69 -4.21 9.14
N ASP A 120 12.33 -3.59 10.27
CA ASP A 120 13.25 -3.40 11.39
C ASP A 120 13.33 -4.71 12.21
N ARG A 121 14.37 -5.50 11.91
CA ARG A 121 14.59 -6.80 12.57
C ARG A 121 14.83 -6.67 14.09
N LYS A 122 15.51 -5.61 14.51
CA LYS A 122 15.85 -5.41 15.90
C LYS A 122 14.64 -5.18 16.78
N HIS A 123 13.66 -4.44 16.24
CA HIS A 123 12.44 -4.08 16.97
C HIS A 123 11.21 -4.85 16.48
N GLU A 124 11.40 -5.85 15.61
CA GLU A 124 10.32 -6.66 15.04
C GLU A 124 9.14 -5.80 14.53
N THR A 125 9.45 -4.82 13.67
CA THR A 125 8.48 -3.82 13.26
C THR A 125 8.52 -3.62 11.74
N LEU A 126 7.35 -3.62 11.11
CA LEU A 126 7.20 -3.18 9.72
C LEU A 126 7.08 -1.66 9.72
N VAL A 127 7.92 -1.01 8.93
CA VAL A 127 7.91 0.45 8.71
C VAL A 127 7.42 0.71 7.30
N TYR A 128 6.38 1.52 7.17
CA TYR A 128 5.83 1.97 5.89
C TYR A 128 6.11 3.45 5.71
N LEU A 129 6.89 3.77 4.69
CA LEU A 129 7.32 5.13 4.38
C LEU A 129 6.67 5.60 3.07
N ALA A 130 5.74 6.54 3.15
CA ALA A 130 5.20 7.23 1.99
C ALA A 130 6.10 8.42 1.65
N HIS A 131 6.60 8.48 0.42
CA HIS A 131 7.48 9.55 -0.05
C HIS A 131 7.35 9.79 -1.56
N THR A 132 7.89 10.90 -2.03
CA THR A 132 7.95 11.19 -3.46
C THR A 132 9.19 10.56 -4.11
N ARG A 133 9.12 10.17 -5.39
CA ARG A 133 10.29 9.64 -6.14
C ARG A 133 11.32 10.72 -6.47
N GLN A 134 10.90 11.97 -6.54
CA GLN A 134 11.75 13.09 -6.90
C GLN A 134 11.60 14.19 -5.85
N VAL A 135 12.74 14.67 -5.36
CA VAL A 135 12.78 15.85 -4.51
C VAL A 135 12.72 17.07 -5.43
N GLN A 136 11.60 17.80 -5.40
CA GLN A 136 11.50 19.11 -6.03
C GLN A 136 11.88 20.20 -5.02
N GLU A 137 12.45 21.31 -5.49
CA GLU A 137 12.80 22.44 -4.63
C GLU A 137 11.62 22.84 -3.72
N GLY A 138 11.84 22.73 -2.42
CA GLY A 138 10.90 23.21 -1.39
C GLY A 138 9.94 22.18 -0.81
N SER A 139 9.90 20.92 -1.24
CA SER A 139 8.96 19.96 -0.65
C SER A 139 9.34 18.48 -0.72
N ALA A 140 10.41 18.09 -0.02
CA ALA A 140 10.59 16.69 0.34
C ALA A 140 9.57 16.33 1.44
N LYS A 141 8.36 15.92 1.05
CA LYS A 141 7.33 15.53 2.00
C LYS A 141 7.32 14.02 2.12
N MET A 142 7.36 13.54 3.35
CA MET A 142 7.26 12.14 3.69
C MET A 142 6.33 11.97 4.89
N SER A 143 5.72 10.81 4.99
CA SER A 143 5.01 10.35 6.18
C SER A 143 5.34 8.89 6.45
N MET A 144 5.33 8.50 7.70
CA MET A 144 5.73 7.18 8.15
C MET A 144 4.67 6.59 9.06
N SER A 145 4.45 5.28 8.92
CA SER A 145 3.63 4.50 9.84
C SER A 145 4.36 3.20 10.18
N THR A 146 4.09 2.64 11.36
CA THR A 146 4.72 1.42 11.83
C THR A 146 3.68 0.41 12.28
N VAL A 147 3.94 -0.87 12.01
CA VAL A 147 3.14 -2.00 12.49
C VAL A 147 4.06 -2.91 13.28
N PRO A 148 3.98 -2.90 14.63
CA PRO A 148 4.80 -3.77 15.46
C PRO A 148 4.36 -5.23 15.33
N LEU A 149 5.33 -6.13 15.18
CA LEU A 149 5.13 -7.58 15.16
C LEU A 149 5.54 -8.22 16.50
N TYR A 150 6.20 -7.46 17.37
CA TYR A 150 6.63 -7.91 18.68
C TYR A 150 5.44 -8.38 19.52
N GLY A 151 5.55 -9.59 20.08
CA GLY A 151 4.51 -10.16 20.93
C GLY A 151 3.25 -10.63 20.19
N GLN A 152 3.27 -10.65 18.85
CA GLN A 152 2.16 -11.11 18.03
C GLN A 152 2.41 -12.50 17.47
N GLU A 153 1.32 -13.25 17.22
CA GLU A 153 1.40 -14.49 16.45
C GLU A 153 1.48 -14.12 14.96
N VAL A 154 2.69 -14.25 14.40
CA VAL A 154 2.97 -13.95 13.00
C VAL A 154 3.35 -15.22 12.27
N ALA A 155 2.61 -15.56 11.22
CA ALA A 155 2.95 -16.64 10.31
C ALA A 155 4.00 -16.17 9.29
N TRP A 156 5.19 -16.78 9.29
CA TRP A 156 6.27 -16.49 8.35
C TRP A 156 6.37 -17.59 7.32
N LYS A 157 6.11 -17.30 6.03
CA LYS A 157 6.16 -18.30 4.95
C LYS A 157 7.56 -18.89 4.75
N ASN A 158 8.61 -18.09 4.98
CA ASN A 158 10.01 -18.50 4.80
C ASN A 158 10.77 -18.68 6.13
N GLY A 159 10.06 -18.75 7.26
CA GLY A 159 10.64 -18.72 8.59
C GLY A 159 10.94 -17.29 9.04
N LYS A 160 10.95 -17.07 10.37
CA LYS A 160 11.26 -15.76 10.96
C LYS A 160 12.73 -15.42 10.70
N PRO A 161 13.05 -14.22 10.14
CA PRO A 161 14.41 -13.81 9.79
C PRO A 161 15.27 -13.42 11.00
#